data_3ea3acd301bf6e42b389abcd3169ab3a
#
_entry.id   3ea3acd301bf6e42b389abcd3169ab3a
#
_cell.length_a   1.000
_cell.length_b   1.000
_cell.length_c   1.000
_cell.angle_alpha   90.00
_cell.angle_beta   90.00
_cell.angle_gamma   90.00
#
_symmetry.space_group_name_H-M   'P 1'
#
loop_
_entity.id
_entity.type
_entity.pdbx_description
1 polymer ?
#
loop_
_entity_poly.entity_id
_entity_poly.type
_entity_poly.pdbx_seq_one_letter_code
_entity_poly.pdbx_strand_id
1 'polypeptide(L)'
;MQRSKGYIIIILILLGNLSKGQFYNGSQVDFGKNRVQFNDYLWSHYKYEQFNIYFYEEGKNIADYLARSAHLQLSSLETQFEYKLKRKIQFVIYNTQNQSRESNIGNYPNENSNTGGFARISGNKVFVYFDGNHKNFDKQIRSGVAKVLVNEIIYGDELSDEIKNGAIINFPSWFKDGLISYLSEKLSTETE
;
A
#
# COMPACT_ATOMS: atom_id res chain seq x y z
N MET A 1 -7.47 -16.38 -49.05
CA MET A 1 -7.03 -15.15 -48.37
C MET A 1 -7.81 -14.80 -47.09
N GLN A 2 -8.97 -15.39 -46.84
CA GLN A 2 -9.80 -15.07 -45.66
C GLN A 2 -9.40 -15.85 -44.38
N ARG A 3 -8.82 -17.05 -44.51
CA ARG A 3 -8.40 -17.88 -43.35
C ARG A 3 -7.18 -17.34 -42.56
N SER A 4 -6.27 -16.62 -43.24
CA SER A 4 -5.07 -16.07 -42.57
C SER A 4 -5.38 -14.92 -41.61
N LYS A 5 -6.45 -14.16 -41.89
CA LYS A 5 -6.86 -13.04 -41.00
C LYS A 5 -7.33 -13.52 -39.61
N GLY A 6 -7.96 -14.70 -39.54
CA GLY A 6 -8.41 -15.29 -38.29
C GLY A 6 -7.26 -15.69 -37.36
N TYR A 7 -6.19 -16.24 -37.91
CA TYR A 7 -5.01 -16.63 -37.12
C TYR A 7 -4.24 -15.42 -36.55
N ILE A 8 -4.19 -14.32 -37.29
CA ILE A 8 -3.56 -13.06 -36.85
C ILE A 8 -4.30 -12.49 -35.63
N ILE A 9 -5.63 -12.52 -35.64
CA ILE A 9 -6.46 -12.05 -34.53
C ILE A 9 -6.25 -12.93 -33.30
N ILE A 10 -6.18 -14.25 -33.43
CA ILE A 10 -5.94 -15.19 -32.34
C ILE A 10 -4.54 -14.97 -31.73
N ILE A 11 -3.51 -14.74 -32.56
CA ILE A 11 -2.16 -14.44 -32.11
C ILE A 11 -2.11 -13.11 -31.35
N LEU A 12 -2.82 -12.07 -31.82
CA LEU A 12 -2.91 -10.78 -31.14
C LEU A 12 -3.62 -10.87 -29.78
N ILE A 13 -4.66 -11.70 -29.67
CA ILE A 13 -5.36 -11.96 -28.38
C ILE A 13 -4.47 -12.72 -27.41
N LEU A 14 -3.68 -13.70 -27.91
CA LEU A 14 -2.73 -14.45 -27.07
C LEU A 14 -1.56 -13.59 -26.58
N LEU A 15 -1.08 -12.64 -27.38
CA LEU A 15 -0.02 -11.72 -26.98
C LEU A 15 -0.49 -10.68 -25.94
N GLY A 16 -1.78 -10.34 -25.91
CA GLY A 16 -2.35 -9.41 -24.93
C GLY A 16 -2.31 -9.91 -23.47
N ASN A 17 -2.10 -11.21 -23.23
CA ASN A 17 -2.04 -11.77 -21.88
C ASN A 17 -0.63 -11.78 -21.26
N LEU A 18 0.37 -11.25 -21.94
CA LEU A 18 1.75 -11.18 -21.44
C LEU A 18 2.06 -9.87 -20.72
N SER A 19 1.05 -9.02 -20.47
CA SER A 19 1.26 -7.80 -19.70
C SER A 19 1.52 -8.14 -18.24
N LYS A 20 2.77 -8.04 -17.83
CA LYS A 20 3.18 -8.14 -16.42
C LYS A 20 2.80 -6.86 -15.70
N GLY A 21 1.93 -6.97 -14.71
CA GLY A 21 1.46 -5.81 -13.95
C GLY A 21 2.45 -5.41 -12.87
N GLN A 22 2.88 -4.17 -12.89
CA GLN A 22 3.64 -3.55 -11.79
C GLN A 22 2.65 -2.90 -10.82
N PHE A 23 2.84 -3.09 -9.51
CA PHE A 23 2.05 -2.35 -8.53
C PHE A 23 2.40 -0.87 -8.58
N TYR A 24 1.39 -0.05 -8.83
CA TYR A 24 1.52 1.39 -8.71
C TYR A 24 0.22 2.00 -8.21
N ASN A 25 0.26 3.23 -7.75
CA ASN A 25 -0.87 3.89 -7.08
C ASN A 25 -2.02 4.32 -8.01
N GLY A 26 -1.95 3.99 -9.29
CA GLY A 26 -2.98 4.34 -10.28
C GLY A 26 -2.80 5.72 -10.90
N SER A 27 -1.78 6.48 -10.50
CA SER A 27 -1.52 7.80 -11.05
C SER A 27 -0.58 7.71 -12.24
N GLN A 28 -0.81 8.54 -13.22
CA GLN A 28 0.07 8.65 -14.37
C GLN A 28 1.36 9.37 -13.96
N VAL A 29 2.48 8.74 -14.20
CA VAL A 29 3.79 9.36 -14.05
C VAL A 29 4.20 9.91 -15.40
N ASP A 30 4.73 11.13 -15.43
CA ASP A 30 5.19 11.79 -16.65
C ASP A 30 6.15 10.90 -17.44
N PHE A 31 6.17 11.08 -18.76
CA PHE A 31 7.09 10.36 -19.62
C PHE A 31 8.54 10.53 -19.14
N GLY A 32 9.28 9.44 -19.09
CA GLY A 32 10.68 9.42 -18.63
C GLY A 32 10.88 9.39 -17.11
N LYS A 33 9.83 9.49 -16.30
CA LYS A 33 9.92 9.39 -14.83
C LYS A 33 9.57 8.00 -14.29
N ASN A 34 9.13 7.09 -15.14
CA ASN A 34 8.84 5.72 -14.74
C ASN A 34 10.12 5.00 -14.34
N ARG A 35 10.08 4.30 -13.20
CA ARG A 35 11.17 3.43 -12.79
C ARG A 35 11.14 2.13 -13.58
N VAL A 36 12.31 1.54 -13.78
CA VAL A 36 12.45 0.26 -14.46
C VAL A 36 12.35 -0.85 -13.42
N GLN A 37 11.42 -1.77 -13.64
CA GLN A 37 11.34 -3.00 -12.88
C GLN A 37 12.32 -4.01 -13.51
N PHE A 38 13.36 -4.38 -12.76
CA PHE A 38 14.38 -5.32 -13.22
C PHE A 38 14.02 -6.78 -12.95
N ASN A 39 13.12 -7.00 -11.98
CA ASN A 39 12.73 -8.34 -11.55
C ASN A 39 11.25 -8.60 -11.88
N ASP A 40 10.96 -9.82 -12.28
CA ASP A 40 9.61 -10.34 -12.44
C ASP A 40 9.14 -10.96 -11.13
N TYR A 41 8.09 -10.45 -10.56
CA TYR A 41 7.52 -10.96 -9.30
C TYR A 41 6.27 -11.79 -9.55
N LEU A 42 6.26 -13.03 -9.05
CA LEU A 42 5.07 -13.86 -8.98
C LEU A 42 4.30 -13.53 -7.72
N TRP A 43 3.32 -12.66 -7.88
CA TRP A 43 2.52 -12.19 -6.76
C TRP A 43 1.52 -13.24 -6.29
N SER A 44 1.54 -13.50 -4.98
CA SER A 44 0.56 -14.28 -4.24
C SER A 44 -0.19 -13.37 -3.29
N HIS A 45 -1.33 -13.83 -2.76
CA HIS A 45 -2.06 -13.03 -1.79
C HIS A 45 -2.78 -13.86 -0.74
N TYR A 46 -2.87 -13.32 0.48
CA TYR A 46 -3.75 -13.77 1.53
C TYR A 46 -4.97 -12.86 1.65
N LYS A 47 -6.13 -13.45 1.86
CA LYS A 47 -7.39 -12.74 2.08
C LYS A 47 -7.86 -12.94 3.52
N TYR A 48 -7.98 -11.85 4.25
CA TYR A 48 -8.60 -11.80 5.57
C TYR A 48 -9.87 -10.97 5.52
N GLU A 49 -10.63 -10.92 6.61
CA GLU A 49 -11.86 -10.15 6.68
C GLU A 49 -11.60 -8.64 6.52
N GLN A 50 -10.61 -8.11 7.24
CA GLN A 50 -10.33 -6.68 7.32
C GLN A 50 -9.22 -6.22 6.39
N PHE A 51 -8.39 -7.11 5.86
CA PHE A 51 -7.29 -6.76 4.96
C PHE A 51 -6.91 -7.89 4.01
N ASN A 52 -6.24 -7.52 2.93
CA ASN A 52 -5.57 -8.44 2.01
C ASN A 52 -4.07 -8.16 2.05
N ILE A 53 -3.25 -9.19 1.88
CA ILE A 53 -1.79 -9.08 1.88
C ILE A 53 -1.27 -9.64 0.56
N TYR A 54 -0.60 -8.81 -0.21
CA TYR A 54 0.07 -9.18 -1.45
C TYR A 54 1.56 -9.32 -1.20
N PHE A 55 2.13 -10.42 -1.59
CA PHE A 55 3.55 -10.77 -1.43
C PHE A 55 4.02 -11.63 -2.60
N TYR A 56 5.32 -11.88 -2.73
CA TYR A 56 5.87 -12.73 -3.78
C TYR A 56 6.98 -13.63 -3.23
N GLU A 57 7.17 -14.79 -3.88
CA GLU A 57 8.23 -15.77 -3.61
C GLU A 57 8.53 -15.98 -2.11
N GLU A 58 9.75 -15.70 -1.67
CA GLU A 58 10.21 -15.91 -0.30
C GLU A 58 9.54 -15.01 0.76
N GLY A 59 8.63 -14.14 0.35
CA GLY A 59 7.92 -13.19 1.24
C GLY A 59 6.87 -13.81 2.16
N LYS A 60 6.64 -15.13 2.12
CA LYS A 60 5.58 -15.78 2.90
C LYS A 60 5.73 -15.55 4.41
N ASN A 61 6.92 -15.74 4.96
CA ASN A 61 7.15 -15.55 6.40
C ASN A 61 6.93 -14.09 6.84
N ILE A 62 7.30 -13.15 5.96
CA ILE A 62 7.08 -11.71 6.19
C ILE A 62 5.58 -11.41 6.13
N ALA A 63 4.85 -12.02 5.21
CA ALA A 63 3.40 -11.88 5.09
C ALA A 63 2.65 -12.46 6.31
N ASP A 64 3.07 -13.61 6.82
CA ASP A 64 2.52 -14.24 8.02
C ASP A 64 2.78 -13.36 9.28
N TYR A 65 3.97 -12.75 9.37
CA TYR A 65 4.29 -11.78 10.41
C TYR A 65 3.40 -10.54 10.31
N LEU A 66 3.32 -9.94 9.12
CA LEU A 66 2.47 -8.77 8.87
C LEU A 66 1.02 -9.05 9.23
N ALA A 67 0.48 -10.23 8.90
CA ALA A 67 -0.91 -10.59 9.21
C ALA A 67 -1.20 -10.49 10.69
N ARG A 68 -0.32 -11.04 11.54
CA ARG A 68 -0.46 -10.99 13.00
C ARG A 68 -0.33 -9.55 13.52
N SER A 69 0.72 -8.84 13.10
CA SER A 69 0.96 -7.46 13.52
C SER A 69 -0.18 -6.55 13.10
N ALA A 70 -0.62 -6.60 11.85
CA ALA A 70 -1.71 -5.77 11.33
C ALA A 70 -3.04 -6.01 12.05
N HIS A 71 -3.36 -7.26 12.37
CA HIS A 71 -4.57 -7.60 13.13
C HIS A 71 -4.57 -6.95 14.52
N LEU A 72 -3.46 -7.08 15.25
CA LEU A 72 -3.30 -6.48 16.57
C LEU A 72 -3.39 -4.95 16.53
N GLN A 73 -2.67 -4.34 15.58
CA GLN A 73 -2.64 -2.89 15.44
C GLN A 73 -4.01 -2.32 15.05
N LEU A 74 -4.70 -2.97 14.10
CA LEU A 74 -6.02 -2.53 13.67
C LEU A 74 -7.04 -2.65 14.82
N SER A 75 -7.07 -3.78 15.51
CA SER A 75 -7.97 -3.99 16.66
C SER A 75 -7.75 -2.96 17.76
N SER A 76 -6.49 -2.65 18.08
CA SER A 76 -6.14 -1.64 19.07
C SER A 76 -6.62 -0.24 18.67
N LEU A 77 -6.35 0.17 17.43
CA LEU A 77 -6.77 1.47 16.92
C LEU A 77 -8.29 1.60 16.79
N GLU A 78 -8.97 0.56 16.31
CA GLU A 78 -10.43 0.55 16.24
C GLU A 78 -11.07 0.71 17.62
N THR A 79 -10.49 0.09 18.64
CA THR A 79 -10.94 0.25 20.04
C THR A 79 -10.66 1.66 20.55
N GLN A 80 -9.47 2.21 20.28
CA GLN A 80 -9.08 3.55 20.73
C GLN A 80 -9.94 4.66 20.14
N PHE A 81 -10.33 4.50 18.87
CA PHE A 81 -11.16 5.49 18.16
C PHE A 81 -12.67 5.19 18.21
N GLU A 82 -13.06 4.08 18.82
CA GLU A 82 -14.46 3.60 18.82
C GLU A 82 -15.03 3.53 17.39
N TYR A 83 -14.19 3.21 16.42
CA TYR A 83 -14.51 3.21 15.00
C TYR A 83 -14.07 1.90 14.34
N LYS A 84 -14.96 1.30 13.57
CA LYS A 84 -14.69 0.11 12.76
C LYS A 84 -14.39 0.48 11.32
N LEU A 85 -13.21 0.05 10.85
CA LEU A 85 -12.80 0.29 9.48
C LEU A 85 -13.76 -0.44 8.52
N LYS A 86 -14.34 0.27 7.57
CA LYS A 86 -15.30 -0.28 6.61
C LYS A 86 -14.62 -0.86 5.38
N ARG A 87 -13.51 -0.26 4.95
CA ARG A 87 -12.74 -0.70 3.79
C ARG A 87 -11.62 -1.63 4.19
N LYS A 88 -11.42 -2.69 3.42
CA LYS A 88 -10.24 -3.56 3.59
C LYS A 88 -8.96 -2.83 3.27
N ILE A 89 -7.96 -2.97 4.13
CA ILE A 89 -6.60 -2.51 3.83
C ILE A 89 -5.96 -3.48 2.83
N GLN A 90 -5.25 -2.92 1.86
CA GLN A 90 -4.47 -3.69 0.89
C GLN A 90 -2.99 -3.52 1.22
N PHE A 91 -2.38 -4.49 1.87
CA PHE A 91 -0.94 -4.48 2.09
C PHE A 91 -0.20 -5.05 0.88
N VAL A 92 0.81 -4.33 0.41
CA VAL A 92 1.73 -4.78 -0.63
C VAL A 92 3.13 -4.83 -0.04
N ILE A 93 3.67 -6.03 0.08
CA ILE A 93 4.96 -6.28 0.73
C ILE A 93 6.05 -6.43 -0.32
N TYR A 94 7.16 -5.72 -0.11
CA TYR A 94 8.41 -5.95 -0.82
C TYR A 94 9.41 -6.60 0.13
N ASN A 95 10.11 -7.63 -0.33
CA ASN A 95 11.08 -8.35 0.50
C ASN A 95 12.30 -7.49 0.86
N THR A 96 12.59 -6.46 0.06
CA THR A 96 13.66 -5.50 0.33
C THR A 96 13.27 -4.08 -0.06
N GLN A 97 13.98 -3.10 0.50
CA GLN A 97 13.82 -1.69 0.13
C GLN A 97 14.15 -1.44 -1.35
N ASN A 98 15.18 -2.10 -1.88
CA ASN A 98 15.58 -1.92 -3.28
C ASN A 98 14.47 -2.35 -4.24
N GLN A 99 13.84 -3.51 -3.98
CA GLN A 99 12.71 -3.99 -4.77
C GLN A 99 11.51 -3.05 -4.72
N SER A 100 11.25 -2.43 -3.57
CA SER A 100 10.18 -1.42 -3.47
C SER A 100 10.46 -0.17 -4.32
N ARG A 101 11.75 0.15 -4.54
CA ARG A 101 12.19 1.28 -5.37
C ARG A 101 12.11 1.01 -6.88
N GLU A 102 11.96 -0.23 -7.31
CA GLU A 102 11.72 -0.58 -8.71
C GLU A 102 10.28 -0.23 -9.15
N SER A 103 9.38 -0.09 -8.21
CA SER A 103 7.99 0.32 -8.48
C SER A 103 7.88 1.84 -8.67
N ASN A 104 6.81 2.29 -9.33
CA ASN A 104 6.51 3.72 -9.44
C ASN A 104 5.95 4.33 -8.14
N ILE A 105 5.83 3.53 -7.08
CA ILE A 105 5.35 3.99 -5.79
C ILE A 105 6.35 4.98 -5.22
N GLY A 106 5.88 6.18 -4.91
CA GLY A 106 6.74 7.23 -4.37
C GLY A 106 7.45 8.10 -5.39
N ASN A 107 7.05 8.08 -6.65
CA ASN A 107 7.59 8.95 -7.70
C ASN A 107 6.89 10.33 -7.78
N TYR A 108 5.95 10.62 -6.88
CA TYR A 108 5.25 11.91 -6.89
C TYR A 108 6.10 13.01 -6.30
N PRO A 109 6.05 14.22 -6.88
CA PRO A 109 6.79 15.40 -6.39
C PRO A 109 6.48 15.75 -4.93
N ASN A 110 5.29 15.40 -4.44
CA ASN A 110 4.82 15.69 -3.08
C ASN A 110 5.00 14.53 -2.10
N GLU A 111 5.50 13.40 -2.56
CA GLU A 111 5.85 12.29 -1.69
C GLU A 111 7.26 12.51 -1.16
N ASN A 112 7.37 13.18 -0.03
CA ASN A 112 8.62 13.23 0.71
C ASN A 112 9.15 11.81 0.88
N SER A 113 10.38 11.61 0.44
CA SER A 113 11.07 10.33 0.61
C SER A 113 10.97 9.94 2.06
N ASN A 114 10.39 8.78 2.30
CA ASN A 114 10.18 8.28 3.62
C ASN A 114 11.51 7.95 4.30
N THR A 115 12.05 8.90 5.03
CA THR A 115 13.29 8.77 5.77
C THR A 115 13.09 8.15 7.16
N GLY A 116 11.85 7.85 7.56
CA GLY A 116 11.56 7.44 8.93
C GLY A 116 10.88 6.09 9.11
N GLY A 117 10.86 5.20 8.11
CA GLY A 117 10.19 3.89 8.23
C GLY A 117 8.67 3.97 8.14
N PHE A 118 8.11 5.06 7.62
CA PHE A 118 6.68 5.20 7.42
C PHE A 118 6.24 4.52 6.12
N ALA A 119 5.16 3.76 6.19
CA ALA A 119 4.57 3.12 5.04
C ALA A 119 4.04 4.16 4.04
N ARG A 120 4.22 3.89 2.76
CA ARG A 120 3.59 4.68 1.70
C ARG A 120 2.16 4.20 1.50
N ILE A 121 1.24 5.14 1.28
CA ILE A 121 -0.18 4.85 1.19
C ILE A 121 -0.79 5.55 -0.01
N SER A 122 -1.60 4.79 -0.73
CA SER A 122 -2.45 5.30 -1.80
C SER A 122 -3.86 4.77 -1.60
N GLY A 123 -4.76 5.63 -1.17
CA GLY A 123 -6.11 5.23 -0.77
C GLY A 123 -6.06 4.26 0.42
N ASN A 124 -6.51 3.03 0.21
CA ASN A 124 -6.45 1.93 1.19
C ASN A 124 -5.26 0.97 0.96
N LYS A 125 -4.36 1.27 0.03
CA LYS A 125 -3.17 0.46 -0.25
C LYS A 125 -2.00 0.94 0.59
N VAL A 126 -1.40 0.04 1.35
CA VAL A 126 -0.24 0.27 2.23
C VAL A 126 0.94 -0.49 1.68
N PHE A 127 1.98 0.22 1.27
CA PHE A 127 3.19 -0.35 0.70
C PHE A 127 4.28 -0.38 1.76
N VAL A 128 4.77 -1.58 2.04
CA VAL A 128 5.79 -1.83 3.07
C VAL A 128 6.93 -2.64 2.49
N TYR A 129 8.10 -2.52 3.09
CA TYR A 129 9.25 -3.36 2.74
C TYR A 129 9.94 -3.85 4.01
N PHE A 130 10.54 -5.02 3.92
CA PHE A 130 11.34 -5.58 5.02
C PHE A 130 12.82 -5.24 4.80
N ASP A 131 13.45 -4.65 5.81
CA ASP A 131 14.87 -4.28 5.80
C ASP A 131 15.74 -5.19 6.69
N GLY A 132 15.17 -6.32 7.15
CA GLY A 132 15.81 -7.20 8.13
C GLY A 132 15.53 -6.84 9.58
N ASN A 133 14.83 -5.72 9.85
CA ASN A 133 14.52 -5.24 11.18
C ASN A 133 13.01 -5.23 11.45
N HIS A 134 12.56 -6.11 12.33
CA HIS A 134 11.15 -6.20 12.70
C HIS A 134 10.61 -4.91 13.34
N LYS A 135 11.39 -4.18 14.14
CA LYS A 135 10.93 -2.91 14.73
C LYS A 135 10.61 -1.86 13.67
N ASN A 136 11.45 -1.76 12.64
CA ASN A 136 11.18 -0.87 11.50
C ASN A 136 9.96 -1.33 10.70
N PHE A 137 9.82 -2.64 10.53
CA PHE A 137 8.69 -3.22 9.82
C PHE A 137 7.37 -3.00 10.55
N ASP A 138 7.34 -3.21 11.87
CA ASP A 138 6.19 -2.92 12.72
C ASP A 138 5.81 -1.43 12.67
N LYS A 139 6.79 -0.54 12.66
CA LYS A 139 6.54 0.89 12.53
C LYS A 139 5.87 1.22 11.18
N GLN A 140 6.28 0.58 10.10
CA GLN A 140 5.62 0.72 8.79
C GLN A 140 4.18 0.20 8.83
N ILE A 141 3.94 -0.98 9.41
CA ILE A 141 2.61 -1.57 9.54
C ILE A 141 1.69 -0.66 10.34
N ARG A 142 2.12 -0.25 11.53
CA ARG A 142 1.34 0.64 12.43
C ARG A 142 1.00 1.96 11.77
N SER A 143 2.01 2.60 11.20
CA SER A 143 1.83 3.86 10.48
C SER A 143 0.83 3.72 9.32
N GLY A 144 0.91 2.60 8.60
CA GLY A 144 0.01 2.28 7.51
C GLY A 144 -1.43 2.13 7.96
N VAL A 145 -1.67 1.32 8.98
CA VAL A 145 -3.00 1.10 9.55
C VAL A 145 -3.57 2.39 10.11
N ALA A 146 -2.79 3.13 10.93
CA ALA A 146 -3.20 4.39 11.52
C ALA A 146 -3.60 5.42 10.45
N LYS A 147 -2.81 5.53 9.37
CA LYS A 147 -3.10 6.49 8.29
C LYS A 147 -4.37 6.15 7.52
N VAL A 148 -4.61 4.86 7.22
CA VAL A 148 -5.84 4.44 6.54
C VAL A 148 -7.04 4.71 7.43
N LEU A 149 -6.98 4.34 8.72
CA LEU A 149 -8.07 4.55 9.67
C LEU A 149 -8.37 6.04 9.88
N VAL A 150 -7.35 6.86 10.16
CA VAL A 150 -7.49 8.31 10.34
C VAL A 150 -8.06 8.97 9.09
N ASN A 151 -7.60 8.57 7.91
CA ASN A 151 -8.15 9.10 6.67
C ASN A 151 -9.63 8.73 6.49
N GLU A 152 -10.03 7.50 6.82
CA GLU A 152 -11.44 7.10 6.72
C GLU A 152 -12.31 7.81 7.75
N ILE A 153 -11.83 8.03 8.98
CA ILE A 153 -12.53 8.81 10.00
C ILE A 153 -12.74 10.25 9.55
N ILE A 154 -11.71 10.88 8.96
CA ILE A 154 -11.76 12.29 8.59
C ILE A 154 -12.56 12.52 7.30
N TYR A 155 -12.39 11.66 6.31
CA TYR A 155 -12.93 11.88 4.96
C TYR A 155 -14.08 10.93 4.59
N GLY A 156 -14.40 9.95 5.42
CA GLY A 156 -15.44 8.95 5.18
C GLY A 156 -15.08 7.91 4.13
N ASP A 157 -16.10 7.18 3.67
CA ASP A 157 -15.93 6.06 2.74
C ASP A 157 -15.55 6.51 1.31
N GLU A 158 -15.81 7.74 0.95
CA GLU A 158 -15.63 8.29 -0.40
C GLU A 158 -14.26 8.95 -0.58
N LEU A 159 -13.20 8.19 -0.37
CA LEU A 159 -11.81 8.67 -0.56
C LEU A 159 -11.43 8.95 -2.02
N SER A 160 -12.37 8.83 -2.99
CA SER A 160 -11.92 8.75 -4.36
C SER A 160 -11.86 10.06 -5.13
N ASP A 161 -12.81 10.96 -5.05
CA ASP A 161 -12.81 12.09 -6.00
C ASP A 161 -13.25 13.44 -5.44
N GLU A 162 -13.98 13.48 -4.33
CA GLU A 162 -14.51 14.72 -3.76
C GLU A 162 -13.49 15.51 -2.94
N ILE A 163 -12.40 14.88 -2.50
CA ILE A 163 -11.27 15.58 -1.85
C ILE A 163 -10.66 16.67 -2.76
N LYS A 164 -10.82 16.52 -4.06
CA LYS A 164 -10.38 17.53 -5.05
C LYS A 164 -11.28 18.76 -5.09
N ASN A 165 -12.48 18.69 -4.55
CA ASN A 165 -13.50 19.74 -4.70
C ASN A 165 -13.68 20.69 -3.48
N GLY A 166 -12.77 20.62 -2.52
CA GLY A 166 -12.52 21.77 -1.61
C GLY A 166 -13.55 22.09 -0.53
N ALA A 167 -14.55 21.24 -0.28
CA ALA A 167 -15.61 21.53 0.69
C ALA A 167 -15.47 20.77 2.03
N ILE A 168 -14.50 19.87 2.16
CA ILE A 168 -14.32 19.05 3.36
C ILE A 168 -13.29 19.69 4.29
N ILE A 169 -13.53 19.59 5.58
CA ILE A 169 -12.69 20.08 6.68
C ILE A 169 -11.20 19.88 6.38
N ASN A 170 -10.52 20.95 6.05
CA ASN A 170 -9.14 20.89 5.62
C ASN A 170 -8.24 20.87 6.86
N PHE A 171 -8.08 19.69 7.47
CA PHE A 171 -7.09 19.54 8.53
C PHE A 171 -5.70 19.82 7.96
N PRO A 172 -4.91 20.68 8.62
CA PRO A 172 -3.54 20.94 8.20
C PRO A 172 -2.74 19.64 8.10
N SER A 173 -1.91 19.49 7.08
CA SER A 173 -1.10 18.27 6.89
C SER A 173 -0.25 17.93 8.12
N TRP A 174 0.35 18.95 8.75
CA TRP A 174 1.16 18.79 9.96
C TRP A 174 0.38 18.14 11.11
N PHE A 175 -0.92 18.42 11.25
CA PHE A 175 -1.76 17.82 12.28
C PHE A 175 -1.99 16.33 12.00
N LYS A 176 -2.35 15.97 10.76
CA LYS A 176 -2.56 14.58 10.37
C LYS A 176 -1.26 13.79 10.50
N ASP A 177 -0.17 14.33 10.01
CA ASP A 177 1.14 13.66 10.04
C ASP A 177 1.64 13.51 11.49
N GLY A 178 1.42 14.51 12.33
CA GLY A 178 1.73 14.47 13.75
C GLY A 178 0.90 13.43 14.51
N LEU A 179 -0.39 13.35 14.22
CA LEU A 179 -1.27 12.33 14.80
C LEU A 179 -0.84 10.91 14.40
N ILE A 180 -0.56 10.70 13.11
CA ILE A 180 -0.10 9.39 12.62
C ILE A 180 1.25 9.00 13.23
N SER A 181 2.19 9.94 13.33
CA SER A 181 3.47 9.73 14.02
C SER A 181 3.26 9.31 15.47
N TYR A 182 2.46 10.05 16.23
CA TYR A 182 2.14 9.75 17.61
C TYR A 182 1.53 8.35 17.78
N LEU A 183 0.54 8.01 16.96
CA LEU A 183 -0.09 6.69 16.99
C LEU A 183 0.90 5.57 16.66
N SER A 184 1.80 5.82 15.72
CA SER A 184 2.82 4.85 15.31
C SER A 184 3.86 4.57 16.41
N GLU A 185 4.16 5.55 17.25
CA GLU A 185 5.13 5.42 18.35
C GLU A 185 4.50 4.85 19.62
N LYS A 186 3.29 5.32 19.97
CA LYS A 186 2.61 4.88 21.20
C LYS A 186 2.39 3.37 21.22
N LEU A 187 2.01 2.77 20.11
CA LEU A 187 1.80 1.32 20.02
C LEU A 187 3.10 0.50 20.13
N SER A 188 4.28 1.11 19.99
CA SER A 188 5.56 0.41 20.17
C SER A 188 5.95 0.18 21.64
N THR A 189 5.40 0.98 22.53
CA THR A 189 5.72 0.92 23.97
C THR A 189 4.79 -0.01 24.74
N GLU A 190 3.62 -0.35 24.20
CA GLU A 190 2.67 -1.25 24.88
C GLU A 190 2.89 -2.75 24.58
N THR A 191 3.87 -3.07 23.72
CA THR A 191 4.18 -4.46 23.30
C THR A 191 5.48 -5.00 23.90
N GLU A 192 6.15 -4.26 24.79
CA GLU A 192 7.27 -4.71 25.62
C GLU A 192 6.75 -5.11 27.01
#